data_07cdfa70afbaf1a72b232aede53534ea
#
_entry.id   07cdfa70afbaf1a72b232aede53534ea
#
_cell.length_a   1.000
_cell.length_b   1.000
_cell.length_c   1.000
_cell.angle_alpha   90.00
_cell.angle_beta   90.00
_cell.angle_gamma   90.00
#
_symmetry.space_group_name_H-M   'P 1'
#
loop_
_entity.id
_entity.type
_entity.pdbx_description
1 polymer ?
#
loop_
_entity_poly.entity_id
_entity_poly.type
_entity_poly.pdbx_seq_one_letter_code
_entity_poly.pdbx_strand_id
1 'polypeptide(L)'
;RPQLGAKLEERTTRGAEVMIALDVSNSMLAEDYSPNRLERAKLAISRLTDRLRDDRIGLVIFAGTSFVQLPVTTDYISAKMFLNNISTSSVPVQGTAIGEAINTCIRSFSAQSEKSRVIIVITDGENHEDDAVAAARDAASMGIKVYTIGVGSTGGQPIPFEGGLLKDRNGDIV
;
A
#
# COMPACT_ATOMS: atom_id res chain seq x y z
N ARG A 1 41.75 17.05 35.30
CA ARG A 1 40.39 17.34 34.88
C ARG A 1 39.97 16.26 33.87
N PRO A 2 38.95 15.45 34.14
CA PRO A 2 38.47 14.46 33.17
C PRO A 2 37.65 15.18 32.10
N GLN A 3 38.03 15.01 30.83
CA GLN A 3 37.22 15.41 29.69
C GLN A 3 36.24 14.26 29.41
N LEU A 4 34.97 14.51 29.63
CA LEU A 4 33.87 13.66 29.14
C LEU A 4 33.76 13.90 27.62
N GLY A 5 34.37 13.03 26.84
CA GLY A 5 34.13 12.95 25.41
C GLY A 5 32.73 12.43 25.16
N ALA A 6 31.84 13.28 24.67
CA ALA A 6 30.57 12.83 24.12
C ALA A 6 30.89 11.94 22.89
N LYS A 7 30.67 10.63 23.04
CA LYS A 7 30.68 9.71 21.91
C LYS A 7 29.38 9.96 21.14
N LEU A 8 29.48 10.69 20.03
CA LEU A 8 28.44 10.70 19.02
C LEU A 8 28.33 9.26 18.48
N GLU A 9 27.38 8.49 19.01
CA GLU A 9 26.95 7.28 18.32
C GLU A 9 26.30 7.71 17.01
N GLU A 10 27.04 7.58 15.92
CA GLU A 10 26.45 7.53 14.59
C GLU A 10 25.46 6.35 14.58
N ARG A 11 24.17 6.63 14.81
CA ARG A 11 23.11 5.71 14.46
C ARG A 11 23.12 5.63 12.94
N THR A 12 23.90 4.73 12.40
CA THR A 12 23.75 4.26 11.02
C THR A 12 22.31 3.81 10.88
N THR A 13 21.53 4.57 10.13
CA THR A 13 20.13 4.25 9.81
C THR A 13 20.16 2.98 8.96
N ARG A 14 20.03 1.83 9.63
CA ARG A 14 19.92 0.53 8.98
C ARG A 14 18.58 0.50 8.29
N GLY A 15 18.44 0.90 7.03
CA GLY A 15 17.28 0.77 6.16
C GLY A 15 15.90 0.64 6.83
N ALA A 16 14.85 0.61 6.07
CA ALA A 16 13.49 0.40 6.57
C ALA A 16 12.91 -0.93 6.06
N GLU A 17 11.88 -1.44 6.75
CA GLU A 17 10.93 -2.39 6.20
C GLU A 17 9.71 -1.60 5.71
N VAL A 18 9.45 -1.63 4.42
CA VAL A 18 8.36 -0.90 3.77
C VAL A 18 7.31 -1.89 3.29
N MET A 19 6.14 -1.86 3.91
CA MET A 19 4.97 -2.59 3.43
C MET A 19 4.11 -1.65 2.59
N ILE A 20 3.81 -2.04 1.36
CA ILE A 20 2.90 -1.31 0.49
C ILE A 20 1.56 -2.03 0.50
N ALA A 21 0.49 -1.32 0.85
CA ALA A 21 -0.88 -1.77 0.71
C ALA A 21 -1.48 -1.10 -0.53
N LEU A 22 -1.71 -1.88 -1.57
CA LEU A 22 -2.23 -1.43 -2.85
C LEU A 22 -3.70 -1.80 -2.99
N ASP A 23 -4.53 -0.79 -3.16
CA ASP A 23 -5.94 -0.92 -3.49
C ASP A 23 -6.09 -1.51 -4.90
N VAL A 24 -6.87 -2.58 -5.02
CA VAL A 24 -7.20 -3.24 -6.28
C VAL A 24 -8.72 -3.34 -6.47
N SER A 25 -9.49 -2.51 -5.79
CA SER A 25 -10.93 -2.39 -5.99
C SER A 25 -11.25 -1.94 -7.42
N ASN A 26 -12.49 -2.15 -7.86
CA ASN A 26 -12.91 -1.81 -9.21
C ASN A 26 -12.84 -0.30 -9.50
N SER A 27 -12.95 0.57 -8.49
CA SER A 27 -12.77 2.02 -8.65
C SER A 27 -11.37 2.40 -9.17
N MET A 28 -10.36 1.57 -8.89
CA MET A 28 -9.00 1.75 -9.39
C MET A 28 -8.86 1.52 -10.92
N LEU A 29 -9.92 1.06 -11.60
CA LEU A 29 -9.98 1.01 -13.08
C LEU A 29 -10.36 2.36 -13.70
N ALA A 30 -10.76 3.36 -12.92
CA ALA A 30 -11.08 4.69 -13.44
C ALA A 30 -9.90 5.28 -14.23
N GLU A 31 -10.22 5.91 -15.38
CA GLU A 31 -9.26 6.39 -16.36
C GLU A 31 -9.02 7.91 -16.27
N ASP A 32 -9.29 8.52 -15.13
CA ASP A 32 -8.92 9.92 -14.87
C ASP A 32 -7.40 10.14 -14.93
N TYR A 33 -6.64 9.06 -14.79
CA TYR A 33 -5.20 8.99 -15.12
C TYR A 33 -4.94 7.85 -16.11
N SER A 34 -4.34 8.16 -17.25
CA SER A 34 -4.01 7.15 -18.26
C SER A 34 -2.89 6.22 -17.80
N PRO A 35 -3.01 4.89 -18.00
CA PRO A 35 -4.16 4.19 -18.58
C PRO A 35 -5.33 4.04 -17.58
N ASN A 36 -5.09 3.93 -16.29
CA ASN A 36 -6.03 3.95 -15.18
C ASN A 36 -5.29 4.16 -13.84
N ARG A 37 -6.04 4.33 -12.74
CA ARG A 37 -5.47 4.56 -11.41
C ARG A 37 -4.56 3.43 -10.96
N LEU A 38 -4.97 2.16 -11.15
CA LEU A 38 -4.19 0.98 -10.74
C LEU A 38 -2.83 0.94 -11.45
N GLU A 39 -2.79 1.12 -12.77
CA GLU A 39 -1.53 1.10 -13.51
C GLU A 39 -0.62 2.27 -13.14
N ARG A 40 -1.18 3.44 -12.82
CA ARG A 40 -0.41 4.57 -12.29
C ARG A 40 0.18 4.28 -10.92
N ALA A 41 -0.60 3.64 -10.03
CA ALA A 41 -0.11 3.22 -8.73
C ALA A 41 1.03 2.20 -8.86
N LYS A 42 0.86 1.18 -9.72
CA LYS A 42 1.91 0.17 -10.02
C LYS A 42 3.20 0.83 -10.53
N LEU A 43 3.09 1.80 -11.43
CA LEU A 43 4.24 2.55 -11.93
C LEU A 43 4.94 3.34 -10.81
N ALA A 44 4.18 3.98 -9.92
CA ALA A 44 4.73 4.72 -8.79
C ALA A 44 5.48 3.78 -7.83
N ILE A 45 4.91 2.60 -7.51
CA ILE A 45 5.56 1.57 -6.68
C ILE A 45 6.84 1.07 -7.34
N SER A 46 6.81 0.79 -8.65
CA SER A 46 8.00 0.37 -9.39
C SER A 46 9.14 1.39 -9.30
N ARG A 47 8.82 2.69 -9.48
CA ARG A 47 9.80 3.77 -9.35
C ARG A 47 10.32 3.94 -7.92
N LEU A 48 9.46 3.73 -6.91
CA LEU A 48 9.88 3.71 -5.51
C LEU A 48 10.87 2.58 -5.28
N THR A 49 10.56 1.39 -5.76
CA THR A 49 11.42 0.20 -5.64
C THR A 49 12.81 0.43 -6.25
N ASP A 50 12.92 1.20 -7.35
CA ASP A 50 14.22 1.57 -7.96
C ASP A 50 15.10 2.46 -7.07
N ARG A 51 14.50 3.15 -6.11
CA ARG A 51 15.20 4.06 -5.18
C ARG A 51 15.61 3.40 -3.87
N LEU A 52 15.04 2.24 -3.55
CA LEU A 52 15.40 1.48 -2.36
C LEU A 52 16.83 0.93 -2.50
N ARG A 53 17.59 0.87 -1.39
CA ARG A 53 18.97 0.36 -1.36
C ARG A 53 19.12 -0.71 -0.27
N ASP A 54 19.07 -0.30 0.99
CA ASP A 54 19.21 -1.18 2.15
C ASP A 54 17.86 -1.51 2.80
N ASP A 55 16.77 -1.08 2.14
CA ASP A 55 15.42 -1.30 2.60
C ASP A 55 14.91 -2.69 2.21
N ARG A 56 13.86 -3.12 2.89
CA ARG A 56 13.11 -4.32 2.54
C ARG A 56 11.70 -3.92 2.12
N ILE A 57 11.18 -4.54 1.11
CA ILE A 57 9.84 -4.25 0.59
C ILE A 57 8.94 -5.47 0.72
N GLY A 58 7.69 -5.26 1.10
CA GLY A 58 6.61 -6.23 1.02
C GLY A 58 5.38 -5.61 0.36
N LEU A 59 4.48 -6.43 -0.14
CA LEU A 59 3.30 -6.00 -0.87
C LEU A 59 2.06 -6.72 -0.37
N VAL A 60 1.09 -5.95 0.05
CA VAL A 60 -0.28 -6.36 0.36
C VAL A 60 -1.18 -5.77 -0.71
N ILE A 61 -2.10 -6.56 -1.23
CA ILE A 61 -3.19 -6.09 -2.09
C ILE A 61 -4.50 -6.17 -1.31
N PHE A 62 -5.41 -5.26 -1.55
CA PHE A 62 -6.69 -5.25 -0.86
C PHE A 62 -7.82 -4.68 -1.74
N ALA A 63 -9.02 -5.14 -1.43
CA ALA A 63 -10.30 -4.60 -1.85
C ALA A 63 -11.27 -4.79 -0.66
N GLY A 64 -12.33 -5.56 -0.74
CA GLY A 64 -13.16 -5.93 0.41
C GLY A 64 -12.48 -6.85 1.43
N THR A 65 -11.36 -7.47 1.06
CA THR A 65 -10.43 -8.25 1.92
C THR A 65 -9.00 -7.96 1.53
N SER A 66 -8.02 -8.41 2.34
CA SER A 66 -6.60 -8.16 2.09
C SER A 66 -5.77 -9.44 2.03
N PHE A 67 -4.72 -9.44 1.17
CA PHE A 67 -3.83 -10.57 0.98
C PHE A 67 -2.37 -10.11 0.88
N VAL A 68 -1.47 -10.90 1.45
CA VAL A 68 -0.03 -10.70 1.26
C VAL A 68 0.34 -11.25 -0.12
N GLN A 69 0.67 -10.34 -1.04
CA GLN A 69 1.14 -10.68 -2.38
C GLN A 69 2.62 -10.99 -2.41
N LEU A 70 3.41 -10.28 -1.60
CA LEU A 70 4.83 -10.48 -1.44
C LEU A 70 5.22 -10.25 0.03
N PRO A 71 5.78 -11.25 0.72
CA PRO A 71 6.39 -11.06 2.03
C PRO A 71 7.58 -10.09 1.98
N VAL A 72 7.96 -9.52 3.13
CA VAL A 72 9.09 -8.59 3.22
C VAL A 72 10.38 -9.21 2.69
N THR A 73 10.98 -8.62 1.67
CA THR A 73 12.16 -9.12 0.98
C THR A 73 13.09 -7.99 0.52
N THR A 74 14.33 -8.32 0.17
CA THR A 74 15.28 -7.46 -0.54
C THR A 74 15.32 -7.76 -2.04
N ASP A 75 14.55 -8.73 -2.51
CA ASP A 75 14.47 -9.09 -3.93
C ASP A 75 13.52 -8.14 -4.68
N TYR A 76 14.06 -7.01 -5.11
CA TYR A 76 13.32 -5.99 -5.85
C TYR A 76 12.88 -6.45 -7.25
N ILE A 77 13.57 -7.42 -7.82
CA ILE A 77 13.20 -7.98 -9.14
C ILE A 77 11.90 -8.76 -9.00
N SER A 78 11.85 -9.68 -8.04
CA SER A 78 10.63 -10.42 -7.73
C SER A 78 9.50 -9.47 -7.33
N ALA A 79 9.77 -8.43 -6.54
CA ALA A 79 8.77 -7.43 -6.15
C ALA A 79 8.09 -6.79 -7.37
N LYS A 80 8.87 -6.39 -8.39
CA LYS A 80 8.34 -5.84 -9.65
C LYS A 80 7.58 -6.87 -10.48
N MET A 81 8.04 -8.12 -10.51
CA MET A 81 7.32 -9.19 -11.22
C MET A 81 5.94 -9.43 -10.60
N PHE A 82 5.85 -9.55 -9.27
CA PHE A 82 4.57 -9.70 -8.59
C PHE A 82 3.66 -8.49 -8.82
N LEU A 83 4.22 -7.28 -8.73
CA LEU A 83 3.49 -6.04 -8.96
C LEU A 83 2.85 -5.99 -10.37
N ASN A 84 3.58 -6.40 -11.40
CA ASN A 84 3.09 -6.37 -12.78
C ASN A 84 1.90 -7.32 -13.01
N ASN A 85 1.83 -8.43 -12.27
CA ASN A 85 0.75 -9.42 -12.40
C ASN A 85 -0.52 -9.06 -11.60
N ILE A 86 -0.51 -7.97 -10.84
CA ILE A 86 -1.67 -7.53 -10.06
C ILE A 86 -2.74 -6.92 -10.97
N SER A 87 -3.97 -7.32 -10.73
CA SER A 87 -5.18 -6.79 -11.36
C SER A 87 -6.31 -6.68 -10.33
N THR A 88 -7.43 -6.07 -10.68
CA THR A 88 -8.62 -5.99 -9.81
C THR A 88 -9.23 -7.37 -9.53
N SER A 89 -9.00 -8.36 -10.41
CA SER A 89 -9.43 -9.75 -10.18
C SER A 89 -8.53 -10.53 -9.21
N SER A 90 -7.43 -9.94 -8.73
CA SER A 90 -6.53 -10.57 -7.77
C SER A 90 -7.16 -10.73 -6.37
N VAL A 91 -8.21 -9.97 -6.06
CA VAL A 91 -8.97 -10.08 -4.82
C VAL A 91 -10.42 -10.46 -5.16
N PRO A 92 -10.95 -11.57 -4.60
CA PRO A 92 -12.27 -12.07 -4.99
C PRO A 92 -13.44 -11.25 -4.44
N VAL A 93 -13.23 -10.55 -3.33
CA VAL A 93 -14.26 -9.73 -2.66
C VAL A 93 -13.98 -8.27 -2.95
N GLN A 94 -14.92 -7.63 -3.66
CA GLN A 94 -14.83 -6.19 -3.94
C GLN A 94 -15.27 -5.37 -2.73
N GLY A 95 -14.84 -4.14 -2.65
CA GLY A 95 -14.98 -3.23 -1.51
C GLY A 95 -13.66 -2.54 -1.23
N THR A 96 -13.53 -1.84 -0.10
CA THR A 96 -12.30 -1.12 0.26
C THR A 96 -12.09 -1.19 1.76
N ALA A 97 -11.41 -2.24 2.23
CA ALA A 97 -11.13 -2.50 3.64
C ALA A 97 -9.71 -2.02 4.00
N ILE A 98 -9.54 -0.72 4.17
CA ILE A 98 -8.23 -0.09 4.45
C ILE A 98 -7.67 -0.52 5.81
N GLY A 99 -8.51 -0.63 6.82
CA GLY A 99 -8.09 -1.04 8.17
C GLY A 99 -7.59 -2.48 8.18
N GLU A 100 -8.26 -3.40 7.48
CA GLU A 100 -7.79 -4.78 7.32
C GLU A 100 -6.45 -4.83 6.59
N ALA A 101 -6.27 -4.02 5.54
CA ALA A 101 -5.01 -3.94 4.82
C ALA A 101 -3.85 -3.46 5.72
N ILE A 102 -4.08 -2.43 6.55
CA ILE A 102 -3.11 -1.96 7.54
C ILE A 102 -2.78 -3.08 8.54
N ASN A 103 -3.79 -3.77 9.08
CA ASN A 103 -3.58 -4.87 10.02
C ASN A 103 -2.81 -6.04 9.39
N THR A 104 -3.06 -6.34 8.11
CA THR A 104 -2.31 -7.36 7.37
C THR A 104 -0.86 -6.93 7.18
N CYS A 105 -0.58 -5.66 6.88
CA CYS A 105 0.78 -5.12 6.84
C CYS A 105 1.48 -5.25 8.20
N ILE A 106 0.80 -4.87 9.31
CA ILE A 106 1.37 -4.98 10.66
C ILE A 106 1.83 -6.41 10.96
N ARG A 107 0.99 -7.39 10.65
CA ARG A 107 1.30 -8.82 10.86
C ARG A 107 2.41 -9.37 9.96
N SER A 108 2.69 -8.68 8.85
CA SER A 108 3.65 -9.12 7.83
C SER A 108 5.08 -8.61 8.06
N PHE A 109 5.29 -7.70 8.99
CA PHE A 109 6.64 -7.26 9.35
C PHE A 109 7.42 -8.36 10.06
N SER A 110 8.75 -8.33 9.88
CA SER A 110 9.65 -9.27 10.55
C SER A 110 9.64 -9.04 12.07
N ALA A 111 9.30 -10.06 12.84
CA ALA A 111 9.18 -9.94 14.31
C ALA A 111 10.51 -9.55 15.00
N GLN A 112 11.65 -9.92 14.41
CA GLN A 112 12.99 -9.72 14.95
C GLN A 112 13.76 -8.56 14.30
N SER A 113 13.09 -7.75 13.46
CA SER A 113 13.75 -6.64 12.77
C SER A 113 13.87 -5.41 13.67
N GLU A 114 15.08 -4.88 13.78
CA GLU A 114 15.34 -3.58 14.41
C GLU A 114 15.19 -2.40 13.45
N LYS A 115 14.83 -2.67 12.19
CA LYS A 115 14.62 -1.66 11.17
C LYS A 115 13.38 -0.81 11.45
N SER A 116 13.39 0.43 11.01
CA SER A 116 12.18 1.26 10.98
C SER A 116 11.10 0.59 10.13
N ARG A 117 9.85 0.64 10.59
CA ARG A 117 8.71 0.03 9.90
C ARG A 117 7.81 1.11 9.31
N VAL A 118 7.47 0.94 8.05
CA VAL A 118 6.65 1.91 7.31
C VAL A 118 5.58 1.17 6.53
N ILE A 119 4.36 1.64 6.61
CA ILE A 119 3.24 1.23 5.75
C ILE A 119 2.91 2.37 4.81
N ILE A 120 2.77 2.08 3.52
CA ILE A 120 2.31 3.02 2.50
C ILE A 120 1.02 2.46 1.92
N VAL A 121 -0.10 3.11 2.20
CA VAL A 121 -1.42 2.77 1.65
C VAL A 121 -1.64 3.58 0.39
N ILE A 122 -1.95 2.92 -0.71
CA ILE A 122 -2.26 3.55 -2.01
C ILE A 122 -3.68 3.17 -2.36
N THR A 123 -4.58 4.15 -2.39
CA THR A 123 -6.03 3.96 -2.59
C THR A 123 -6.63 5.21 -3.24
N ASP A 124 -7.80 5.11 -3.81
CA ASP A 124 -8.61 6.26 -4.24
C ASP A 124 -9.46 6.88 -3.10
N GLY A 125 -9.39 6.30 -1.90
CA GLY A 125 -9.87 6.91 -0.66
C GLY A 125 -11.30 6.53 -0.25
N GLU A 126 -12.00 5.68 -0.99
CA GLU A 126 -13.35 5.24 -0.64
C GLU A 126 -13.27 4.08 0.38
N ASN A 127 -13.25 4.39 1.68
CA ASN A 127 -13.28 3.37 2.74
C ASN A 127 -14.72 3.24 3.28
N HIS A 128 -15.33 2.08 3.06
CA HIS A 128 -16.72 1.82 3.47
C HIS A 128 -16.86 0.58 4.35
N GLU A 129 -15.79 -0.18 4.59
CA GLU A 129 -15.87 -1.53 5.15
C GLU A 129 -15.39 -1.62 6.61
N ASP A 130 -14.46 -0.75 7.06
CA ASP A 130 -13.82 -0.89 8.37
C ASP A 130 -13.32 0.42 8.98
N ASP A 131 -12.76 0.36 10.20
CA ASP A 131 -12.15 1.50 10.90
C ASP A 131 -10.65 1.61 10.59
N ALA A 132 -10.33 2.24 9.46
CA ALA A 132 -8.95 2.52 9.05
C ALA A 132 -8.20 3.40 10.06
N VAL A 133 -8.88 4.31 10.76
CA VAL A 133 -8.27 5.21 11.75
C VAL A 133 -7.83 4.42 12.98
N ALA A 134 -8.64 3.48 13.46
CA ALA A 134 -8.26 2.61 14.57
C ALA A 134 -7.02 1.77 14.19
N ALA A 135 -7.01 1.14 13.02
CA ALA A 135 -5.86 0.37 12.55
C ALA A 135 -4.58 1.22 12.43
N ALA A 136 -4.68 2.47 11.97
CA ALA A 136 -3.55 3.39 11.91
C ALA A 136 -3.04 3.80 13.29
N ARG A 137 -3.92 3.96 14.29
CA ARG A 137 -3.54 4.21 15.68
C ARG A 137 -2.82 3.02 16.30
N ASP A 138 -3.28 1.80 16.04
CA ASP A 138 -2.63 0.57 16.49
C ASP A 138 -1.22 0.45 15.88
N ALA A 139 -1.07 0.71 14.58
CA ALA A 139 0.24 0.78 13.94
C ALA A 139 1.16 1.80 14.62
N ALA A 140 0.66 3.02 14.89
CA ALA A 140 1.43 4.08 15.53
C ALA A 140 1.87 3.68 16.95
N SER A 141 1.02 2.99 17.72
CA SER A 141 1.35 2.48 19.06
C SER A 141 2.51 1.49 19.04
N MET A 142 2.70 0.79 17.92
CA MET A 142 3.80 -0.16 17.68
C MET A 142 5.04 0.51 17.04
N GLY A 143 5.06 1.84 16.93
CA GLY A 143 6.15 2.60 16.30
C GLY A 143 6.20 2.47 14.78
N ILE A 144 5.11 2.02 14.13
CA ILE A 144 5.00 1.89 12.68
C ILE A 144 4.43 3.20 12.12
N LYS A 145 5.07 3.75 11.10
CA LYS A 145 4.58 4.94 10.40
C LYS A 145 3.65 4.53 9.27
N VAL A 146 2.48 5.14 9.20
CA VAL A 146 1.51 4.92 8.11
C VAL A 146 1.43 6.19 7.26
N TYR A 147 1.67 6.03 5.96
CA TYR A 147 1.48 7.07 4.95
C TYR A 147 0.37 6.65 4.01
N THR A 148 -0.40 7.61 3.54
CA THR A 148 -1.45 7.39 2.54
C THR A 148 -1.16 8.19 1.28
N ILE A 149 -1.37 7.55 0.14
CA ILE A 149 -1.26 8.18 -1.19
C ILE A 149 -2.63 8.02 -1.85
N GLY A 150 -3.33 9.14 -1.99
CA GLY A 150 -4.58 9.19 -2.74
C GLY A 150 -4.32 9.17 -4.24
N VAL A 151 -5.05 8.34 -4.97
CA VAL A 151 -4.99 8.26 -6.43
C VAL A 151 -6.38 8.57 -6.97
N GLY A 152 -6.51 9.61 -7.77
CA GLY A 152 -7.78 10.00 -8.37
C GLY A 152 -7.88 11.51 -8.53
N SER A 153 -8.76 11.95 -9.44
CA SER A 153 -9.10 13.35 -9.63
C SER A 153 -10.29 13.76 -8.76
N THR A 154 -10.37 15.02 -8.39
CA THR A 154 -11.50 15.58 -7.62
C THR A 154 -12.80 15.64 -8.39
N GLY A 155 -12.76 15.44 -9.72
CA GLY A 155 -13.94 15.55 -10.60
C GLY A 155 -14.75 14.26 -10.75
N GLY A 156 -14.24 13.14 -10.22
CA GLY A 156 -14.80 11.83 -10.47
C GLY A 156 -14.72 11.40 -11.95
N GLN A 157 -14.73 10.13 -12.22
CA GLN A 157 -14.82 9.58 -13.58
C GLN A 157 -15.58 8.27 -13.56
N PRO A 158 -16.42 7.97 -14.56
CA PRO A 158 -17.06 6.69 -14.67
C PRO A 158 -16.04 5.56 -14.75
N ILE A 159 -16.31 4.45 -14.09
CA ILE A 159 -15.42 3.29 -14.01
C ILE A 159 -15.73 2.34 -15.17
N PRO A 160 -14.78 2.06 -16.09
CA PRO A 160 -14.93 1.05 -17.13
C PRO A 160 -15.04 -0.35 -16.50
N PHE A 161 -16.05 -1.12 -16.91
CA PHE A 161 -16.23 -2.48 -16.42
C PHE A 161 -16.89 -3.38 -17.47
N GLU A 162 -16.28 -4.51 -17.80
CA GLU A 162 -16.81 -5.55 -18.71
C GLU A 162 -17.39 -5.02 -20.03
N GLY A 163 -16.71 -4.06 -20.67
CA GLY A 163 -17.14 -3.48 -21.94
C GLY A 163 -18.25 -2.41 -21.81
N GLY A 164 -18.57 -1.98 -20.59
CA GLY A 164 -19.48 -0.90 -20.27
C GLY A 164 -18.94 0.00 -19.15
N LEU A 165 -19.86 0.56 -18.36
CA LEU A 165 -19.53 1.32 -17.17
C LEU A 165 -20.05 0.59 -15.91
N LEU A 166 -19.31 0.67 -14.82
CA LEU A 166 -19.73 0.11 -13.54
C LEU A 166 -21.02 0.80 -13.08
N LYS A 167 -21.98 -0.01 -12.64
CA LYS A 167 -23.26 0.47 -12.10
C LYS A 167 -23.41 0.03 -10.66
N ASP A 168 -24.04 0.87 -9.86
CA ASP A 168 -24.40 0.54 -8.49
C ASP A 168 -25.60 -0.44 -8.45
N ARG A 169 -26.07 -0.78 -7.23
CA ARG A 169 -27.24 -1.67 -7.04
C ARG A 169 -28.55 -1.11 -7.60
N ASN A 170 -28.62 0.19 -7.83
CA ASN A 170 -29.80 0.87 -8.37
C ASN A 170 -29.73 1.00 -9.90
N GLY A 171 -28.58 0.65 -10.50
CA GLY A 171 -28.33 0.75 -11.95
C GLY A 171 -27.74 2.08 -12.39
N ASP A 172 -27.39 2.96 -11.48
CA ASP A 172 -26.74 4.24 -11.77
C ASP A 172 -25.24 4.03 -12.02
N ILE A 173 -24.66 4.85 -12.89
CA ILE A 173 -23.23 4.81 -13.22
C ILE A 173 -22.43 5.32 -12.02
N VAL A 174 -21.46 4.52 -11.59
CA VAL A 174 -20.53 4.84 -10.50
C VAL A 174 -19.32 5.59 -11.03
#